data_370ff67eb69340f98f14ac45a231bba0
#
_entry.id   370ff67eb69340f98f14ac45a231bba0
#
_cell.length_a   1.000
_cell.length_b   1.000
_cell.length_c   1.000
_cell.angle_alpha   90.00
_cell.angle_beta   90.00
_cell.angle_gamma   90.00
#
_symmetry.space_group_name_H-M   'P 1'
#
loop_
_entity.id
_entity.type
_entity.pdbx_description
1 polymer ?
#
loop_
_entity_poly.entity_id
_entity_poly.type
_entity_poly.pdbx_seq_one_letter_code
_entity_poly.pdbx_strand_id
1 'polypeptide(L)'
;MKTLISPSLLAANFLNLQGEMEMINKSEADWLHLDVMDGMFVPNISFGFPVIEAVAKVCKKPLDIHFMIEQPERYIKQTAKTGAMMMNVHYEACRHLHRTIQEIHEAGMKAGVTLNPSTPVSVLEDIINDVDMVLLMSVNPGFGGQKFIEHTIEKLGRLKELIARSGSKALVEIDGGVQQDTAPRLVKAGADVLVSGSYVFKAEDPLATISWLKNL
;
A
#
# COMPACT_ATOMS: atom_id res chain seq x y z
N MET A 1 -0.29 -15.32 11.17
CA MET A 1 0.90 -14.44 11.00
C MET A 1 0.67 -13.18 11.80
N LYS A 2 1.73 -12.50 12.28
CA LYS A 2 1.60 -11.18 12.92
C LYS A 2 1.31 -10.15 11.83
N THR A 3 0.35 -9.25 12.07
CA THR A 3 -0.03 -8.19 11.11
C THR A 3 1.15 -7.26 10.82
N LEU A 4 1.38 -6.91 9.55
CA LEU A 4 2.39 -5.95 9.14
C LEU A 4 1.78 -4.54 9.09
N ILE A 5 2.57 -3.54 9.52
CA ILE A 5 2.13 -2.13 9.56
C ILE A 5 2.98 -1.29 8.63
N SER A 6 2.30 -0.59 7.72
CA SER A 6 2.89 0.29 6.70
C SER A 6 2.29 1.71 6.83
N PRO A 7 2.88 2.62 7.64
CA PRO A 7 2.41 3.99 7.73
C PRO A 7 2.51 4.71 6.38
N SER A 8 1.43 5.44 5.97
CA SER A 8 1.44 6.19 4.71
C SER A 8 2.04 7.58 4.88
N LEU A 9 3.10 7.85 4.12
CA LEU A 9 3.80 9.14 4.09
C LEU A 9 2.90 10.30 3.65
N LEU A 10 1.82 10.04 2.93
CA LEU A 10 0.89 11.07 2.46
C LEU A 10 0.33 11.93 3.61
N ALA A 11 0.24 11.37 4.82
CA ALA A 11 -0.27 12.07 6.02
C ALA A 11 0.81 12.73 6.87
N ALA A 12 2.09 12.59 6.52
CA ALA A 12 3.22 13.12 7.27
C ALA A 12 3.38 14.65 7.12
N ASN A 13 4.19 15.25 7.99
CA ASN A 13 4.55 16.64 7.87
C ASN A 13 5.67 16.84 6.83
N PHE A 14 5.30 17.24 5.61
CA PHE A 14 6.26 17.46 4.51
C PHE A 14 7.28 18.56 4.78
N LEU A 15 7.03 19.49 5.73
CA LEU A 15 8.02 20.48 6.14
C LEU A 15 9.08 19.92 7.10
N ASN A 16 8.88 18.68 7.60
CA ASN A 16 9.81 18.02 8.51
C ASN A 16 9.95 16.53 8.20
N LEU A 17 10.09 16.16 6.91
CA LEU A 17 10.19 14.76 6.49
C LEU A 17 11.32 14.00 7.19
N GLN A 18 12.46 14.64 7.48
CA GLN A 18 13.55 14.01 8.21
C GLN A 18 13.10 13.54 9.60
N GLY A 19 12.44 14.40 10.36
CA GLY A 19 11.91 14.05 11.69
C GLY A 19 10.88 12.94 11.64
N GLU A 20 10.02 12.94 10.61
CA GLU A 20 9.06 11.86 10.38
C GLU A 20 9.76 10.52 10.08
N MET A 21 10.81 10.54 9.26
CA MET A 21 11.59 9.32 8.98
C MET A 21 12.34 8.81 10.22
N GLU A 22 12.85 9.71 11.07
CA GLU A 22 13.47 9.32 12.34
C GLU A 22 12.45 8.65 13.28
N MET A 23 11.22 9.16 13.34
CA MET A 23 10.12 8.56 14.10
C MET A 23 9.78 7.17 13.54
N ILE A 24 9.57 7.05 12.22
CA ILE A 24 9.27 5.76 11.57
C ILE A 24 10.41 4.75 11.78
N ASN A 25 11.67 5.17 11.67
CA ASN A 25 12.82 4.30 11.89
C ASN A 25 12.90 3.72 13.31
N LYS A 26 12.41 4.48 14.32
CA LYS A 26 12.36 4.05 15.73
C LYS A 26 11.12 3.21 16.04
N SER A 27 10.09 3.29 15.21
CA SER A 27 8.81 2.60 15.43
C SER A 27 8.87 1.10 15.14
N GLU A 28 7.81 0.38 15.51
CA GLU A 28 7.58 -1.02 15.16
C GLU A 28 6.94 -1.19 13.76
N ALA A 29 6.87 -0.14 12.94
CA ALA A 29 6.44 -0.24 11.55
C ALA A 29 7.32 -1.23 10.79
N ASP A 30 6.71 -2.03 9.92
CA ASP A 30 7.42 -2.99 9.08
C ASP A 30 7.90 -2.37 7.79
N TRP A 31 7.06 -1.53 7.16
CA TRP A 31 7.29 -0.86 5.89
C TRP A 31 6.97 0.62 6.00
N LEU A 32 7.24 1.37 4.94
CA LEU A 32 6.76 2.73 4.72
C LEU A 32 6.00 2.77 3.40
N HIS A 33 4.74 3.19 3.44
CA HIS A 33 3.85 3.31 2.28
C HIS A 33 3.97 4.69 1.64
N LEU A 34 4.15 4.72 0.31
CA LEU A 34 4.38 5.94 -0.47
C LEU A 34 3.32 6.08 -1.57
N ASP A 35 2.35 6.98 -1.38
CA ASP A 35 1.25 7.24 -2.30
C ASP A 35 1.65 8.23 -3.40
N VAL A 36 1.92 7.75 -4.61
CA VAL A 36 2.29 8.56 -5.78
C VAL A 36 1.05 8.82 -6.64
N MET A 37 0.74 10.10 -6.85
CA MET A 37 -0.46 10.54 -7.57
C MET A 37 -0.09 11.57 -8.65
N ASP A 38 -0.69 11.45 -9.84
CA ASP A 38 -0.36 12.25 -11.04
C ASP A 38 -1.40 13.30 -11.44
N GLY A 39 -2.56 13.33 -10.76
CA GLY A 39 -3.66 14.22 -11.12
C GLY A 39 -4.47 13.74 -12.34
N MET A 40 -4.13 12.58 -12.92
CA MET A 40 -4.84 11.98 -14.06
C MET A 40 -5.63 10.75 -13.63
N PHE A 41 -4.99 9.77 -13.03
CA PHE A 41 -5.66 8.59 -12.50
C PHE A 41 -6.55 8.94 -11.29
N VAL A 42 -6.08 9.85 -10.45
CA VAL A 42 -6.82 10.41 -9.32
C VAL A 42 -6.81 11.94 -9.37
N PRO A 43 -7.86 12.64 -8.85
CA PRO A 43 -7.97 14.10 -8.91
C PRO A 43 -7.09 14.80 -7.86
N ASN A 44 -5.87 14.33 -7.67
CA ASN A 44 -4.88 14.89 -6.74
C ASN A 44 -3.46 14.63 -7.24
N ILE A 45 -2.53 15.51 -6.88
CA ILE A 45 -1.09 15.35 -7.13
C ILE A 45 -0.41 15.28 -5.75
N SER A 46 0.37 14.24 -5.49
CA SER A 46 1.07 14.10 -4.22
C SER A 46 2.55 14.51 -4.34
N PHE A 47 3.40 13.56 -4.58
CA PHE A 47 4.85 13.75 -4.73
C PHE A 47 5.40 12.74 -5.73
N GLY A 48 6.62 12.98 -6.20
CA GLY A 48 7.30 12.11 -7.16
C GLY A 48 8.70 11.71 -6.71
N PHE A 49 9.51 11.25 -7.65
CA PHE A 49 10.83 10.68 -7.41
C PHE A 49 11.79 11.54 -6.58
N PRO A 50 11.83 12.89 -6.69
CA PRO A 50 12.70 13.70 -5.83
C PRO A 50 12.44 13.48 -4.33
N VAL A 51 11.17 13.31 -3.93
CA VAL A 51 10.78 13.00 -2.54
C VAL A 51 11.09 11.55 -2.21
N ILE A 52 10.73 10.60 -3.09
CA ILE A 52 10.98 9.17 -2.89
C ILE A 52 12.48 8.91 -2.69
N GLU A 53 13.34 9.48 -3.54
CA GLU A 53 14.79 9.34 -3.47
C GLU A 53 15.38 9.97 -2.20
N ALA A 54 14.82 11.10 -1.74
CA ALA A 54 15.21 11.72 -0.48
C ALA A 54 14.83 10.86 0.73
N VAL A 55 13.62 10.33 0.74
CA VAL A 55 13.12 9.40 1.78
C VAL A 55 13.94 8.11 1.79
N ALA A 56 14.22 7.51 0.62
CA ALA A 56 14.99 6.29 0.49
C ALA A 56 16.40 6.38 1.09
N LYS A 57 17.01 7.57 1.13
CA LYS A 57 18.35 7.79 1.73
C LYS A 57 18.34 7.71 3.26
N VAL A 58 17.22 8.00 3.91
CA VAL A 58 17.13 8.16 5.36
C VAL A 58 16.19 7.16 6.03
N CYS A 59 15.20 6.64 5.33
CA CYS A 59 14.31 5.60 5.81
C CYS A 59 15.03 4.26 5.85
N LYS A 60 14.93 3.56 7.00
CA LYS A 60 15.51 2.21 7.20
C LYS A 60 14.48 1.10 6.99
N LYS A 61 13.22 1.47 6.80
CA LYS A 61 12.15 0.52 6.53
C LYS A 61 12.03 0.26 5.03
N PRO A 62 11.69 -0.96 4.61
CA PRO A 62 11.39 -1.27 3.22
C PRO A 62 10.32 -0.30 2.68
N LEU A 63 10.53 0.19 1.46
CA LEU A 63 9.59 1.08 0.80
C LEU A 63 8.58 0.27 -0.02
N ASP A 64 7.32 0.51 0.24
CA ASP A 64 6.17 0.03 -0.51
C ASP A 64 5.57 1.20 -1.27
N ILE A 65 5.71 1.21 -2.60
CA ILE A 65 5.32 2.36 -3.43
C ILE A 65 4.02 2.07 -4.16
N HIS A 66 2.97 2.80 -3.83
CA HIS A 66 1.65 2.71 -4.40
C HIS A 66 1.45 3.77 -5.48
N PHE A 67 1.36 3.33 -6.74
CA PHE A 67 1.20 4.20 -7.89
C PHE A 67 -0.28 4.38 -8.27
N MET A 68 -0.85 5.51 -7.90
CA MET A 68 -2.14 6.01 -8.35
C MET A 68 -1.94 6.94 -9.56
N ILE A 69 -1.38 6.40 -10.64
CA ILE A 69 -1.02 7.15 -11.85
C ILE A 69 -1.41 6.38 -13.11
N GLU A 70 -1.57 7.09 -14.20
CA GLU A 70 -1.73 6.49 -15.53
C GLU A 70 -0.42 5.88 -16.03
N GLN A 71 -0.49 4.68 -16.64
CA GLN A 71 0.66 3.99 -17.24
C GLN A 71 1.86 3.82 -16.29
N PRO A 72 1.67 3.20 -15.10
CA PRO A 72 2.72 3.05 -14.09
C PRO A 72 3.94 2.25 -14.59
N GLU A 73 3.76 1.37 -15.59
CA GLU A 73 4.82 0.58 -16.20
C GLU A 73 5.99 1.41 -16.73
N ARG A 74 5.76 2.68 -17.08
CA ARG A 74 6.80 3.61 -17.56
C ARG A 74 7.84 3.94 -16.48
N TYR A 75 7.52 3.73 -15.22
CA TYR A 75 8.33 4.15 -14.07
C TYR A 75 9.03 3.00 -13.35
N ILE A 76 8.86 1.74 -13.80
CA ILE A 76 9.43 0.54 -13.16
C ILE A 76 10.94 0.68 -12.94
N LYS A 77 11.68 1.04 -14.00
CA LYS A 77 13.15 1.18 -13.91
C LYS A 77 13.60 2.30 -12.97
N GLN A 78 12.83 3.39 -12.89
CA GLN A 78 13.15 4.50 -12.00
C GLN A 78 12.81 4.14 -10.55
N THR A 79 11.69 3.43 -10.33
CA THR A 79 11.30 2.91 -9.02
C THR A 79 12.35 1.95 -8.46
N ALA A 80 12.83 0.99 -9.27
CA ALA A 80 13.87 0.06 -8.86
C ALA A 80 15.16 0.76 -8.39
N LYS A 81 15.55 1.87 -9.03
CA LYS A 81 16.74 2.65 -8.64
C LYS A 81 16.64 3.28 -7.25
N THR A 82 15.44 3.47 -6.72
CA THR A 82 15.23 3.98 -5.36
C THR A 82 15.51 2.94 -4.29
N GLY A 83 15.64 1.66 -4.66
CA GLY A 83 15.76 0.55 -3.73
C GLY A 83 14.41 0.13 -3.12
N ALA A 84 13.29 0.50 -3.74
CA ALA A 84 11.96 0.10 -3.30
C ALA A 84 11.85 -1.43 -3.24
N MET A 85 11.25 -1.94 -2.16
CA MET A 85 10.95 -3.35 -1.99
C MET A 85 9.83 -3.80 -2.90
N MET A 86 8.80 -2.96 -3.04
CA MET A 86 7.56 -3.29 -3.74
C MET A 86 7.07 -2.11 -4.58
N MET A 87 6.49 -2.45 -5.71
CA MET A 87 5.77 -1.51 -6.57
C MET A 87 4.33 -2.00 -6.72
N ASN A 88 3.38 -1.23 -6.16
CA ASN A 88 1.95 -1.47 -6.32
C ASN A 88 1.40 -0.65 -7.48
N VAL A 89 0.73 -1.32 -8.40
CA VAL A 89 0.09 -0.70 -9.57
C VAL A 89 -1.41 -1.02 -9.59
N HIS A 90 -2.23 -0.05 -9.94
CA HIS A 90 -3.67 -0.28 -10.08
C HIS A 90 -3.96 -1.18 -11.29
N TYR A 91 -4.82 -2.18 -11.09
CA TYR A 91 -5.39 -2.98 -12.17
C TYR A 91 -5.95 -2.09 -13.28
N GLU A 92 -6.67 -1.06 -12.89
CA GLU A 92 -7.37 -0.13 -13.77
C GLU A 92 -6.44 0.79 -14.59
N ALA A 93 -5.19 0.96 -14.13
CA ALA A 93 -4.18 1.77 -14.81
C ALA A 93 -3.29 0.98 -15.79
N CYS A 94 -3.35 -0.37 -15.71
CA CYS A 94 -2.44 -1.25 -16.45
C CYS A 94 -3.17 -1.94 -17.62
N ARG A 95 -2.87 -1.53 -18.86
CA ARG A 95 -3.45 -2.16 -20.05
C ARG A 95 -2.99 -3.63 -20.21
N HIS A 96 -1.76 -3.95 -19.85
CA HIS A 96 -1.14 -5.27 -19.96
C HIS A 96 -0.56 -5.70 -18.62
N LEU A 97 -1.44 -5.89 -17.62
CA LEU A 97 -1.06 -6.10 -16.23
C LEU A 97 -0.07 -7.25 -16.03
N HIS A 98 -0.28 -8.41 -16.66
CA HIS A 98 0.63 -9.55 -16.54
C HIS A 98 2.07 -9.17 -16.98
N ARG A 99 2.24 -8.45 -18.10
CA ARG A 99 3.55 -7.95 -18.54
C ARG A 99 4.15 -6.99 -17.51
N THR A 100 3.35 -6.07 -16.97
CA THR A 100 3.79 -5.11 -15.96
C THR A 100 4.32 -5.82 -14.71
N ILE A 101 3.62 -6.87 -14.24
CA ILE A 101 4.07 -7.72 -13.12
C ILE A 101 5.44 -8.35 -13.42
N GLN A 102 5.59 -8.95 -14.62
CA GLN A 102 6.87 -9.54 -15.03
C GLN A 102 8.01 -8.52 -15.05
N GLU A 103 7.78 -7.34 -15.64
CA GLU A 103 8.78 -6.27 -15.70
C GLU A 103 9.18 -5.74 -14.30
N ILE A 104 8.22 -5.70 -13.34
CA ILE A 104 8.52 -5.34 -11.93
C ILE A 104 9.44 -6.39 -11.30
N HIS A 105 9.15 -7.68 -11.49
CA HIS A 105 9.98 -8.77 -10.99
C HIS A 105 11.38 -8.77 -11.65
N GLU A 106 11.47 -8.57 -12.95
CA GLU A 106 12.74 -8.46 -13.69
C GLU A 106 13.59 -7.28 -13.20
N ALA A 107 12.94 -6.21 -12.73
CA ALA A 107 13.61 -5.07 -12.11
C ALA A 107 14.04 -5.30 -10.64
N GLY A 108 13.78 -6.49 -10.09
CA GLY A 108 14.20 -6.90 -8.74
C GLY A 108 13.29 -6.46 -7.62
N MET A 109 12.09 -5.99 -7.91
CA MET A 109 11.07 -5.60 -6.92
C MET A 109 9.98 -6.66 -6.80
N LYS A 110 9.25 -6.65 -5.69
CA LYS A 110 7.98 -7.36 -5.55
C LYS A 110 6.88 -6.62 -6.31
N ALA A 111 5.95 -7.37 -6.91
CA ALA A 111 4.83 -6.82 -7.65
C ALA A 111 3.54 -6.87 -6.81
N GLY A 112 2.98 -5.70 -6.51
CA GLY A 112 1.67 -5.55 -5.92
C GLY A 112 0.64 -5.11 -6.96
N VAL A 113 -0.59 -5.61 -6.83
CA VAL A 113 -1.73 -5.17 -7.65
C VAL A 113 -2.80 -4.58 -6.77
N THR A 114 -3.17 -3.33 -7.07
CA THR A 114 -4.20 -2.58 -6.34
C THR A 114 -5.55 -2.65 -7.06
N LEU A 115 -6.61 -2.83 -6.29
CA LEU A 115 -8.00 -2.79 -6.78
C LEU A 115 -8.77 -1.62 -6.17
N ASN A 116 -9.40 -0.81 -7.01
CA ASN A 116 -10.37 0.20 -6.58
C ASN A 116 -11.57 -0.43 -5.84
N PRO A 117 -12.32 0.31 -5.03
CA PRO A 117 -13.47 -0.25 -4.30
C PRO A 117 -14.48 -0.96 -5.20
N SER A 118 -14.71 -0.45 -6.41
CA SER A 118 -15.68 -1.00 -7.38
C SER A 118 -15.17 -2.19 -8.20
N THR A 119 -13.86 -2.43 -8.26
CA THR A 119 -13.28 -3.50 -9.09
C THR A 119 -13.40 -4.85 -8.39
N PRO A 120 -14.04 -5.86 -9.00
CA PRO A 120 -14.24 -7.15 -8.36
C PRO A 120 -12.93 -7.95 -8.27
N VAL A 121 -12.83 -8.80 -7.25
CA VAL A 121 -11.66 -9.68 -7.01
C VAL A 121 -11.42 -10.67 -8.17
N SER A 122 -12.47 -11.05 -8.90
CA SER A 122 -12.39 -12.00 -10.00
C SER A 122 -11.46 -11.58 -11.14
N VAL A 123 -11.15 -10.29 -11.29
CA VAL A 123 -10.18 -9.83 -12.29
C VAL A 123 -8.75 -10.34 -12.05
N LEU A 124 -8.49 -10.90 -10.88
CA LEU A 124 -7.18 -11.45 -10.49
C LEU A 124 -7.08 -12.97 -10.70
N GLU A 125 -8.15 -13.66 -11.09
CA GLU A 125 -8.18 -15.14 -11.14
C GLU A 125 -7.05 -15.74 -11.97
N ASP A 126 -6.73 -15.13 -13.10
CA ASP A 126 -5.70 -15.63 -14.01
C ASP A 126 -4.27 -15.22 -13.65
N ILE A 127 -4.09 -14.27 -12.69
CA ILE A 127 -2.78 -13.70 -12.35
C ILE A 127 -2.42 -13.78 -10.87
N ILE A 128 -3.31 -14.29 -10.02
CA ILE A 128 -3.14 -14.27 -8.56
C ILE A 128 -1.87 -15.00 -8.08
N ASN A 129 -1.37 -15.95 -8.85
CA ASN A 129 -0.15 -16.68 -8.55
C ASN A 129 1.13 -15.95 -8.97
N ASP A 130 1.00 -14.89 -9.77
CA ASP A 130 2.11 -14.08 -10.28
C ASP A 130 2.32 -12.81 -9.45
N VAL A 131 1.44 -12.50 -8.49
CA VAL A 131 1.54 -11.31 -7.66
C VAL A 131 2.04 -11.65 -6.26
N ASP A 132 2.85 -10.74 -5.67
CA ASP A 132 3.33 -10.89 -4.30
C ASP A 132 2.33 -10.31 -3.29
N MET A 133 1.54 -9.33 -3.70
CA MET A 133 0.56 -8.66 -2.84
C MET A 133 -0.64 -8.14 -3.63
N VAL A 134 -1.82 -8.21 -3.03
CA VAL A 134 -3.02 -7.51 -3.50
C VAL A 134 -3.38 -6.44 -2.50
N LEU A 135 -3.38 -5.18 -2.96
CA LEU A 135 -3.85 -4.05 -2.18
C LEU A 135 -5.32 -3.79 -2.49
N LEU A 136 -6.17 -3.83 -1.48
CA LEU A 136 -7.57 -3.43 -1.59
C LEU A 136 -7.74 -2.01 -1.07
N MET A 137 -8.21 -1.11 -1.95
CA MET A 137 -8.63 0.21 -1.52
C MET A 137 -9.92 0.09 -0.69
N SER A 138 -9.88 0.62 0.52
CA SER A 138 -11.03 0.72 1.42
C SER A 138 -11.61 2.14 1.50
N VAL A 139 -11.11 3.02 0.66
CA VAL A 139 -11.64 4.35 0.30
C VAL A 139 -11.46 4.54 -1.20
N ASN A 140 -12.05 5.57 -1.79
CA ASN A 140 -11.70 5.95 -3.15
C ASN A 140 -10.26 6.53 -3.17
N PRO A 141 -9.38 6.09 -4.09
CA PRO A 141 -8.02 6.60 -4.14
C PRO A 141 -7.97 8.11 -4.42
N GLY A 142 -6.91 8.78 -3.91
CA GLY A 142 -6.63 10.19 -4.20
C GLY A 142 -6.52 11.10 -2.98
N PHE A 143 -7.14 10.79 -1.85
CA PHE A 143 -7.11 11.64 -0.65
C PHE A 143 -7.02 10.80 0.62
N GLY A 144 -6.26 11.30 1.60
CA GLY A 144 -6.23 10.74 2.95
C GLY A 144 -7.44 11.16 3.80
N GLY A 145 -7.65 10.48 4.94
CA GLY A 145 -8.66 10.85 5.95
C GLY A 145 -10.11 10.60 5.53
N GLN A 146 -10.37 9.79 4.52
CA GLN A 146 -11.71 9.44 4.07
C GLN A 146 -12.38 8.39 4.98
N LYS A 147 -13.72 8.33 4.91
CA LYS A 147 -14.50 7.33 5.62
C LYS A 147 -14.32 5.95 5.00
N PHE A 148 -14.09 4.95 5.84
CA PHE A 148 -13.98 3.55 5.46
C PHE A 148 -15.22 3.03 4.71
N ILE A 149 -15.00 2.28 3.63
CA ILE A 149 -16.06 1.63 2.84
C ILE A 149 -16.28 0.23 3.41
N GLU A 150 -17.42 0.03 4.08
CA GLU A 150 -17.75 -1.21 4.80
C GLU A 150 -17.72 -2.48 3.93
N HIS A 151 -18.09 -2.36 2.65
CA HIS A 151 -18.05 -3.47 1.69
C HIS A 151 -16.65 -4.08 1.51
N THR A 152 -15.58 -3.37 1.89
CA THR A 152 -14.20 -3.86 1.83
C THR A 152 -14.00 -5.12 2.68
N ILE A 153 -14.70 -5.26 3.82
CA ILE A 153 -14.60 -6.46 4.66
C ILE A 153 -15.06 -7.72 3.90
N GLU A 154 -16.19 -7.63 3.20
CA GLU A 154 -16.69 -8.74 2.37
C GLU A 154 -15.78 -9.02 1.17
N LYS A 155 -15.28 -7.94 0.52
CA LYS A 155 -14.32 -8.04 -0.60
C LYS A 155 -13.03 -8.72 -0.17
N LEU A 156 -12.51 -8.39 1.02
CA LEU A 156 -11.35 -9.04 1.63
C LEU A 156 -11.59 -10.55 1.82
N GLY A 157 -12.76 -10.95 2.34
CA GLY A 157 -13.12 -12.36 2.46
C GLY A 157 -13.04 -13.10 1.12
N ARG A 158 -13.65 -12.53 0.06
CA ARG A 158 -13.60 -13.10 -1.30
C ARG A 158 -12.17 -13.21 -1.85
N LEU A 159 -11.31 -12.23 -1.55
CA LEU A 159 -9.91 -12.29 -1.96
C LEU A 159 -9.14 -13.39 -1.22
N LYS A 160 -9.35 -13.55 0.07
CA LYS A 160 -8.73 -14.64 0.86
C LYS A 160 -9.18 -16.01 0.37
N GLU A 161 -10.45 -16.16 -0.04
CA GLU A 161 -10.96 -17.39 -0.68
C GLU A 161 -10.28 -17.65 -2.02
N LEU A 162 -10.11 -16.62 -2.88
CA LEU A 162 -9.38 -16.73 -4.13
C LEU A 162 -7.94 -17.19 -3.92
N ILE A 163 -7.21 -16.54 -3.01
CA ILE A 163 -5.83 -16.90 -2.65
C ILE A 163 -5.75 -18.35 -2.18
N ALA A 164 -6.65 -18.76 -1.28
CA ALA A 164 -6.65 -20.11 -0.72
C ALA A 164 -6.93 -21.17 -1.80
N ARG A 165 -7.94 -20.99 -2.66
CA ARG A 165 -8.28 -21.95 -3.70
C ARG A 165 -7.24 -22.05 -4.82
N SER A 166 -6.49 -20.96 -5.07
CA SER A 166 -5.43 -20.92 -6.10
C SER A 166 -4.07 -21.40 -5.58
N GLY A 167 -3.92 -21.60 -4.24
CA GLY A 167 -2.65 -21.93 -3.62
C GLY A 167 -1.64 -20.77 -3.66
N SER A 168 -2.09 -19.55 -3.95
CA SER A 168 -1.26 -18.34 -3.97
C SER A 168 -0.71 -18.00 -2.58
N LYS A 169 0.43 -17.33 -2.56
CA LYS A 169 1.07 -16.80 -1.34
C LYS A 169 0.99 -15.28 -1.25
N ALA A 170 0.20 -14.64 -2.12
CA ALA A 170 0.03 -13.21 -2.13
C ALA A 170 -0.44 -12.69 -0.76
N LEU A 171 0.21 -11.66 -0.26
CA LEU A 171 -0.26 -10.93 0.91
C LEU A 171 -1.47 -10.08 0.54
N VAL A 172 -2.30 -9.76 1.53
CA VAL A 172 -3.42 -8.83 1.35
C VAL A 172 -3.17 -7.59 2.18
N GLU A 173 -3.04 -6.46 1.49
CA GLU A 173 -2.90 -5.14 2.06
C GLU A 173 -4.21 -4.37 1.99
N ILE A 174 -4.50 -3.56 3.01
CA ILE A 174 -5.67 -2.68 3.06
C ILE A 174 -5.22 -1.25 3.22
N ASP A 175 -5.66 -0.38 2.30
CA ASP A 175 -5.39 1.05 2.35
C ASP A 175 -6.66 1.88 2.36
N GLY A 176 -6.77 2.75 3.36
CA GLY A 176 -7.83 3.73 3.54
C GLY A 176 -8.68 3.51 4.79
N GLY A 177 -8.83 4.54 5.61
CA GLY A 177 -9.69 4.51 6.80
C GLY A 177 -9.28 3.48 7.86
N VAL A 178 -8.03 3.05 7.89
CA VAL A 178 -7.48 2.15 8.91
C VAL A 178 -7.22 2.95 10.19
N GLN A 179 -7.98 2.63 11.24
CA GLN A 179 -7.97 3.30 12.54
C GLN A 179 -8.48 2.36 13.65
N GLN A 180 -8.72 2.89 14.83
CA GLN A 180 -9.01 2.10 16.04
C GLN A 180 -10.21 1.14 15.91
N ASP A 181 -11.27 1.53 15.22
CA ASP A 181 -12.49 0.74 15.05
C ASP A 181 -12.45 -0.22 13.85
N THR A 182 -11.69 0.13 12.80
CA THR A 182 -11.62 -0.67 11.56
C THR A 182 -10.49 -1.69 11.58
N ALA A 183 -9.32 -1.36 12.14
CA ALA A 183 -8.13 -2.22 12.11
C ALA A 183 -8.37 -3.62 12.71
N PRO A 184 -9.00 -3.79 13.90
CA PRO A 184 -9.26 -5.13 14.47
C PRO A 184 -10.18 -5.96 13.57
N ARG A 185 -11.12 -5.33 12.90
CA ARG A 185 -12.08 -5.98 11.99
C ARG A 185 -11.39 -6.49 10.73
N LEU A 186 -10.45 -5.69 10.19
CA LEU A 186 -9.64 -6.04 9.03
C LEU A 186 -8.70 -7.20 9.32
N VAL A 187 -8.00 -7.16 10.45
CA VAL A 187 -7.14 -8.27 10.91
C VAL A 187 -7.96 -9.56 11.08
N LYS A 188 -9.12 -9.47 11.74
CA LYS A 188 -10.04 -10.63 11.91
C LYS A 188 -10.53 -11.17 10.56
N ALA A 189 -10.71 -10.31 9.55
CA ALA A 189 -11.13 -10.72 8.22
C ALA A 189 -9.97 -11.27 7.37
N GLY A 190 -8.72 -11.20 7.85
CA GLY A 190 -7.55 -11.82 7.23
C GLY A 190 -6.64 -10.87 6.47
N ALA A 191 -6.67 -9.56 6.76
CA ALA A 191 -5.66 -8.62 6.25
C ALA A 191 -4.27 -8.98 6.80
N ASP A 192 -3.28 -9.01 5.92
CA ASP A 192 -1.89 -9.30 6.28
C ASP A 192 -1.10 -8.00 6.54
N VAL A 193 -1.42 -6.91 5.82
CA VAL A 193 -0.77 -5.60 5.92
C VAL A 193 -1.83 -4.51 6.08
N LEU A 194 -1.58 -3.56 6.98
CA LEU A 194 -2.43 -2.41 7.21
C LEU A 194 -1.68 -1.11 6.89
N VAL A 195 -2.21 -0.36 5.92
CA VAL A 195 -1.75 1.01 5.63
C VAL A 195 -2.52 1.98 6.51
N SER A 196 -1.79 2.77 7.30
CA SER A 196 -2.39 3.76 8.20
C SER A 196 -1.68 5.10 8.10
N GLY A 197 -2.39 6.11 7.59
CA GLY A 197 -1.85 7.47 7.41
C GLY A 197 -2.20 8.38 8.58
N SER A 198 -3.31 9.11 8.47
CA SER A 198 -3.72 10.15 9.43
C SER A 198 -3.85 9.64 10.87
N TYR A 199 -4.25 8.40 11.07
CA TYR A 199 -4.39 7.81 12.40
C TYR A 199 -3.04 7.66 13.11
N VAL A 200 -1.95 7.45 12.35
CA VAL A 200 -0.58 7.39 12.87
C VAL A 200 0.02 8.80 12.98
N PHE A 201 0.11 9.53 11.87
CA PHE A 201 0.89 10.78 11.82
C PHE A 201 0.25 11.97 12.58
N LYS A 202 -1.07 11.91 12.87
CA LYS A 202 -1.77 12.93 13.69
C LYS A 202 -2.03 12.48 15.13
N ALA A 203 -1.55 11.30 15.52
CA ALA A 203 -1.66 10.83 16.90
C ALA A 203 -0.79 11.67 17.85
N GLU A 204 -1.20 11.81 19.11
CA GLU A 204 -0.36 12.40 20.17
C GLU A 204 0.93 11.60 20.37
N ASP A 205 0.84 10.26 20.27
CA ASP A 205 1.98 9.34 20.31
C ASP A 205 1.92 8.38 19.11
N PRO A 206 2.59 8.73 17.98
CA PRO A 206 2.65 7.86 16.81
C PRO A 206 3.32 6.50 17.07
N LEU A 207 4.33 6.45 17.96
CA LEU A 207 5.03 5.19 18.29
C LEU A 207 4.09 4.22 19.00
N ALA A 208 3.35 4.70 20.01
CA ALA A 208 2.36 3.89 20.71
C ALA A 208 1.22 3.45 19.78
N THR A 209 0.79 4.33 18.85
CA THR A 209 -0.25 4.00 17.86
C THR A 209 0.19 2.88 16.91
N ILE A 210 1.43 2.94 16.41
CA ILE A 210 2.00 1.89 15.55
C ILE A 210 2.13 0.57 16.35
N SER A 211 2.64 0.64 17.58
CA SER A 211 2.76 -0.53 18.46
C SER A 211 1.41 -1.18 18.75
N TRP A 212 0.37 -0.37 18.98
CA TRP A 212 -0.99 -0.88 19.16
C TRP A 212 -1.50 -1.62 17.91
N LEU A 213 -1.37 -1.02 16.71
CA LEU A 213 -1.74 -1.65 15.44
C LEU A 213 -0.98 -2.97 15.22
N LYS A 214 0.29 -3.01 15.59
CA LYS A 214 1.17 -4.17 15.42
C LYS A 214 0.78 -5.37 16.31
N ASN A 215 0.09 -5.12 17.41
CA ASN A 215 -0.28 -6.12 18.39
C ASN A 215 -1.77 -6.51 18.37
N LEU A 216 -2.47 -6.21 17.25
CA LEU A 216 -3.84 -6.65 16.99
C LEU A 216 -3.95 -8.16 16.74
#